data_9276bae34d985a7320c85f76061f7476
#
_entry.id   9276bae34d985a7320c85f76061f7476
#
_cell.length_a   1.000
_cell.length_b   1.000
_cell.length_c   1.000
_cell.angle_alpha   90.00
_cell.angle_beta   90.00
_cell.angle_gamma   90.00
#
_symmetry.space_group_name_H-M   'P 1'
#
loop_
_entity.id
_entity.type
_entity.pdbx_description
1 polymer ?
#
loop_
_entity_poly.entity_id
_entity_poly.type
_entity_poly.pdbx_seq_one_letter_code
_entity_poly.pdbx_strand_id
1 'polypeptide(L)'
;MKQGQKIKDQFQSLFMLNGAFYLLSELARFQPKLTKKVSQISASSIPNTFREGYSYQVFPTPRGVRFNETEYFIKLSDFEACITEINNILLANNKNSHFPIEVRTHKGETGILSPTQGEDCAVLSFHVYKGMDCEPLFDWVYDYMKQWQGRPHWGKVNKLSATELRELYPQMERFLEIRRQYDPDNVFMNTWLEQKFLS
;
A
#
# COMPACT_ATOMS: atom_id res chain seq x y z
N MET A 1 14.06 -6.55 -27.98
CA MET A 1 14.96 -7.05 -26.91
C MET A 1 15.46 -8.45 -27.29
N LYS A 2 16.77 -8.70 -27.28
CA LYS A 2 17.32 -10.03 -27.64
C LYS A 2 16.92 -11.06 -26.56
N GLN A 3 16.60 -12.28 -26.96
CA GLN A 3 16.11 -13.34 -26.08
C GLN A 3 17.04 -13.62 -24.87
N GLY A 4 18.36 -13.51 -25.06
CA GLY A 4 19.35 -13.65 -23.99
C GLY A 4 19.31 -12.55 -22.93
N GLN A 5 18.88 -11.35 -23.31
CA GLN A 5 18.72 -10.22 -22.37
C GLN A 5 17.47 -10.40 -21.49
N LYS A 6 16.39 -10.96 -22.07
CA LYS A 6 15.18 -11.33 -21.31
C LYS A 6 15.47 -12.37 -20.22
N ILE A 7 16.25 -13.40 -20.55
CA ILE A 7 16.62 -14.46 -19.59
C ILE A 7 17.50 -13.90 -18.47
N LYS A 8 18.47 -13.04 -18.81
CA LYS A 8 19.35 -12.38 -17.84
C LYS A 8 18.56 -11.46 -16.90
N ASP A 9 17.64 -10.66 -17.45
CA ASP A 9 16.79 -9.74 -16.68
C ASP A 9 15.80 -10.50 -15.78
N GLN A 10 15.22 -11.60 -16.27
CA GLN A 10 14.38 -12.50 -15.46
C GLN A 10 15.18 -13.18 -14.33
N PHE A 11 16.37 -13.65 -14.61
CA PHE A 11 17.22 -14.27 -13.60
C PHE A 11 17.67 -13.25 -12.56
N GLN A 12 18.05 -12.05 -12.97
CA GLN A 12 18.44 -10.96 -12.08
C GLN A 12 17.27 -10.48 -11.19
N SER A 13 16.06 -10.36 -11.76
CA SER A 13 14.88 -9.96 -10.98
C SER A 13 14.38 -11.06 -10.04
N LEU A 14 14.41 -12.33 -10.46
CA LEU A 14 13.96 -13.45 -9.65
C LEU A 14 14.96 -13.82 -8.53
N PHE A 15 16.23 -13.82 -8.82
CA PHE A 15 17.24 -14.32 -7.89
C PHE A 15 17.86 -13.21 -7.04
N MET A 16 18.27 -12.10 -7.64
CA MET A 16 18.92 -11.02 -6.91
C MET A 16 17.93 -10.18 -6.12
N LEU A 17 16.82 -9.76 -6.74
CA LEU A 17 15.86 -8.89 -6.06
C LEU A 17 14.93 -9.65 -5.11
N ASN A 18 14.40 -10.81 -5.53
CA ASN A 18 13.48 -11.56 -4.66
C ASN A 18 14.21 -12.48 -3.67
N GLY A 19 15.26 -13.20 -4.08
CA GLY A 19 15.98 -14.13 -3.21
C GLY A 19 16.79 -13.41 -2.14
N ALA A 20 17.56 -12.39 -2.50
CA ALA A 20 18.31 -11.58 -1.54
C ALA A 20 17.37 -10.83 -0.59
N PHE A 21 16.30 -10.23 -1.11
CA PHE A 21 15.33 -9.53 -0.29
C PHE A 21 14.56 -10.48 0.62
N TYR A 22 14.27 -11.72 0.19
CA TYR A 22 13.70 -12.76 1.05
C TYR A 22 14.61 -13.06 2.24
N LEU A 23 15.90 -13.30 2.01
CA LEU A 23 16.86 -13.58 3.08
C LEU A 23 17.00 -12.41 4.06
N LEU A 24 17.04 -11.18 3.55
CA LEU A 24 17.06 -9.97 4.38
C LEU A 24 15.75 -9.81 5.19
N SER A 25 14.62 -10.21 4.63
CA SER A 25 13.33 -10.18 5.31
C SER A 25 13.26 -11.22 6.43
N GLU A 26 13.78 -12.44 6.20
CA GLU A 26 13.90 -13.44 7.25
C GLU A 26 14.85 -12.97 8.37
N LEU A 27 15.98 -12.35 8.02
CA LEU A 27 16.89 -11.77 9.00
C LEU A 27 16.20 -10.70 9.86
N ALA A 28 15.45 -9.80 9.25
CA ALA A 28 14.70 -8.76 9.96
C ALA A 28 13.61 -9.37 10.86
N ARG A 29 12.97 -10.47 10.43
CA ARG A 29 11.96 -11.20 11.20
C ARG A 29 12.54 -11.82 12.46
N PHE A 30 13.70 -12.49 12.36
CA PHE A 30 14.36 -13.12 13.51
C PHE A 30 15.08 -12.13 14.41
N GLN A 31 15.52 -10.99 13.85
CA GLN A 31 16.25 -9.95 14.59
C GLN A 31 15.69 -8.56 14.30
N PRO A 32 14.57 -8.16 14.93
CA PRO A 32 13.89 -6.88 14.67
C PRO A 32 14.79 -5.64 14.85
N LYS A 33 15.82 -5.73 15.67
CA LYS A 33 16.82 -4.65 15.85
C LYS A 33 17.60 -4.32 14.57
N LEU A 34 17.66 -5.25 13.62
CA LEU A 34 18.35 -5.07 12.34
C LEU A 34 17.48 -4.46 11.26
N THR A 35 16.17 -4.29 11.49
CA THR A 35 15.19 -3.79 10.52
C THR A 35 15.65 -2.51 9.83
N LYS A 36 16.16 -1.53 10.59
CA LYS A 36 16.66 -0.26 10.03
C LYS A 36 17.86 -0.47 9.08
N LYS A 37 18.82 -1.33 9.46
CA LYS A 37 19.97 -1.64 8.60
C LYS A 37 19.55 -2.40 7.35
N VAL A 38 18.64 -3.35 7.49
CA VAL A 38 18.07 -4.09 6.35
C VAL A 38 17.35 -3.16 5.38
N SER A 39 16.56 -2.22 5.89
CA SER A 39 15.89 -1.20 5.06
C SER A 39 16.91 -0.37 4.27
N GLN A 40 17.97 0.12 4.92
CA GLN A 40 19.02 0.90 4.28
C GLN A 40 19.76 0.12 3.18
N ILE A 41 20.13 -1.14 3.45
CA ILE A 41 20.76 -2.02 2.47
C ILE A 41 19.82 -2.28 1.30
N SER A 42 18.57 -2.59 1.57
CA SER A 42 17.57 -2.84 0.51
C SER A 42 17.38 -1.61 -0.38
N ALA A 43 17.25 -0.43 0.20
CA ALA A 43 17.09 0.82 -0.55
C ALA A 43 18.32 1.16 -1.42
N SER A 44 19.54 0.99 -0.86
CA SER A 44 20.79 1.26 -1.60
C SER A 44 21.11 0.22 -2.68
N SER A 45 20.49 -0.96 -2.61
CA SER A 45 20.73 -2.07 -3.55
C SER A 45 19.80 -2.03 -4.77
N ILE A 46 18.86 -1.09 -4.83
CA ILE A 46 17.95 -0.95 -5.99
C ILE A 46 18.73 -0.33 -7.16
N PRO A 47 18.98 -1.08 -8.24
CA PRO A 47 19.70 -0.54 -9.38
C PRO A 47 18.82 0.42 -10.18
N ASN A 48 19.44 1.43 -10.78
CA ASN A 48 18.79 2.23 -11.81
C ASN A 48 18.51 1.34 -13.01
N THR A 49 17.22 1.08 -13.30
CA THR A 49 16.81 0.25 -14.43
C THR A 49 15.98 1.07 -15.40
N PHE A 50 16.29 0.95 -16.67
CA PHE A 50 15.46 1.45 -17.76
C PHE A 50 14.82 0.26 -18.48
N ARG A 51 13.51 0.28 -18.63
CA ARG A 51 12.75 -0.74 -19.37
C ARG A 51 11.83 -0.07 -20.35
N GLU A 52 11.86 -0.52 -21.59
CA GLU A 52 10.98 -0.09 -22.66
C GLU A 52 10.25 -1.28 -23.25
N GLY A 53 8.94 -1.14 -23.47
CA GLY A 53 8.10 -2.20 -24.00
C GLY A 53 6.62 -1.93 -23.77
N TYR A 54 5.79 -2.88 -24.16
CA TYR A 54 4.36 -2.80 -23.86
C TYR A 54 4.09 -2.86 -22.35
N SER A 55 3.06 -2.16 -21.88
CA SER A 55 2.71 -2.04 -20.46
C SER A 55 2.63 -3.41 -19.75
N TYR A 56 1.98 -4.38 -20.38
CA TYR A 56 1.85 -5.75 -19.85
C TYR A 56 3.19 -6.53 -19.75
N GLN A 57 4.27 -6.04 -20.36
CA GLN A 57 5.62 -6.63 -20.28
C GLN A 57 6.52 -5.90 -19.29
N VAL A 58 6.28 -4.60 -19.08
CA VAL A 58 7.14 -3.73 -18.28
C VAL A 58 6.69 -3.67 -16.83
N PHE A 59 5.38 -3.53 -16.59
CA PHE A 59 4.84 -3.36 -15.24
C PHE A 59 4.73 -4.64 -14.41
N PRO A 60 4.33 -5.81 -14.96
CA PRO A 60 4.25 -7.02 -14.14
C PRO A 60 5.66 -7.47 -13.71
N THR A 61 5.90 -7.45 -12.43
CA THR A 61 7.13 -8.01 -11.83
C THR A 61 6.77 -9.16 -10.91
N PRO A 62 7.42 -10.33 -11.01
CA PRO A 62 7.21 -11.42 -10.07
C PRO A 62 7.59 -10.96 -8.66
N ARG A 63 6.66 -11.05 -7.71
CA ARG A 63 6.90 -10.75 -6.30
C ARG A 63 7.02 -12.07 -5.53
N GLY A 64 8.25 -12.48 -5.23
CA GLY A 64 8.55 -13.70 -4.46
C GLY A 64 8.39 -13.51 -2.95
N VAL A 65 8.49 -12.29 -2.46
CA VAL A 65 8.35 -11.95 -1.05
C VAL A 65 6.91 -11.57 -0.75
N ARG A 66 6.29 -12.26 0.22
CA ARG A 66 4.91 -12.00 0.65
C ARG A 66 4.88 -10.99 1.78
N PHE A 67 3.85 -10.14 1.80
CA PHE A 67 3.67 -9.09 2.79
C PHE A 67 2.19 -8.82 3.05
N ASN A 68 1.91 -8.19 4.19
CA ASN A 68 0.67 -7.48 4.46
C ASN A 68 0.87 -6.02 4.06
N GLU A 69 -0.19 -5.38 3.61
CA GLU A 69 -0.13 -4.01 3.10
C GLU A 69 -1.33 -3.19 3.57
N THR A 70 -1.05 -1.96 3.97
CA THR A 70 -2.05 -0.91 4.14
C THR A 70 -1.69 0.27 3.26
N GLU A 71 -2.68 0.94 2.68
CA GLU A 71 -2.47 1.98 1.67
C GLU A 71 -3.51 3.06 1.81
N TYR A 72 -3.09 4.32 1.76
CA TYR A 72 -3.94 5.49 1.89
C TYR A 72 -3.69 6.52 0.81
N PHE A 73 -4.75 7.19 0.45
CA PHE A 73 -4.81 8.29 -0.52
C PHE A 73 -5.03 9.59 0.25
N ILE A 74 -4.12 10.53 0.13
CA ILE A 74 -4.22 11.88 0.70
C ILE A 74 -4.21 12.92 -0.42
N LYS A 75 -4.65 14.13 -0.16
CA LYS A 75 -4.57 15.22 -1.13
C LYS A 75 -3.12 15.41 -1.59
N LEU A 76 -2.94 15.61 -2.89
CA LEU A 76 -1.60 15.81 -3.44
C LEU A 76 -0.93 17.07 -2.87
N SER A 77 -1.71 18.10 -2.53
CA SER A 77 -1.24 19.32 -1.87
C SER A 77 -0.58 19.08 -0.51
N ASP A 78 -1.02 18.05 0.20
CA ASP A 78 -0.59 17.77 1.57
C ASP A 78 0.59 16.79 1.62
N PHE A 79 0.97 16.25 0.46
CA PHE A 79 1.96 15.17 0.36
C PHE A 79 3.32 15.54 0.96
N GLU A 80 3.87 16.72 0.65
CA GLU A 80 5.20 17.14 1.10
C GLU A 80 5.27 17.23 2.63
N ALA A 81 4.25 17.82 3.24
CA ALA A 81 4.14 17.94 4.69
C ALA A 81 4.01 16.56 5.34
N CYS A 82 3.08 15.74 4.83
CA CYS A 82 2.81 14.40 5.32
C CYS A 82 4.05 13.50 5.26
N ILE A 83 4.73 13.42 4.11
CA ILE A 83 5.89 12.53 3.95
C ILE A 83 7.10 12.99 4.77
N THR A 84 7.27 14.30 4.94
CA THR A 84 8.33 14.87 5.79
C THR A 84 8.12 14.48 7.25
N GLU A 85 6.89 14.59 7.75
CA GLU A 85 6.56 14.21 9.11
C GLU A 85 6.69 12.70 9.32
N ILE A 86 6.19 11.86 8.39
CA ILE A 86 6.40 10.41 8.41
C ILE A 86 7.88 10.07 8.53
N ASN A 87 8.73 10.67 7.69
CA ASN A 87 10.16 10.43 7.71
C ASN A 87 10.76 10.75 9.09
N ASN A 88 10.41 11.88 9.69
CA ASN A 88 10.89 12.28 11.02
C ASN A 88 10.45 11.27 12.09
N ILE A 89 9.19 10.83 12.06
CA ILE A 89 8.66 9.83 13.01
C ILE A 89 9.37 8.48 12.84
N LEU A 90 9.57 8.02 11.61
CA LEU A 90 10.25 6.74 11.34
C LEU A 90 11.73 6.76 11.73
N LEU A 91 12.40 7.92 11.57
CA LEU A 91 13.79 8.10 12.01
C LEU A 91 13.92 8.09 13.52
N ALA A 92 12.96 8.69 14.24
CA ALA A 92 12.94 8.75 15.70
C ALA A 92 12.52 7.42 16.36
N ASN A 93 11.63 6.66 15.70
CA ASN A 93 11.03 5.46 16.24
C ASN A 93 11.33 4.23 15.36
N ASN A 94 11.70 3.10 15.97
CA ASN A 94 11.88 1.86 15.24
C ASN A 94 10.52 1.17 15.01
N LYS A 95 9.90 1.40 13.84
CA LYS A 95 8.59 0.85 13.48
C LYS A 95 8.63 -0.54 12.86
N ASN A 96 9.71 -1.28 13.01
CA ASN A 96 9.85 -2.69 12.59
C ASN A 96 9.40 -3.01 11.14
N SER A 97 9.49 -2.04 10.23
CA SER A 97 9.33 -2.27 8.81
C SER A 97 10.64 -2.03 8.07
N HIS A 98 11.03 -3.02 7.26
CA HIS A 98 12.21 -2.92 6.39
C HIS A 98 11.83 -2.71 4.93
N PHE A 99 10.54 -2.72 4.62
CA PHE A 99 10.05 -2.34 3.30
C PHE A 99 10.13 -0.82 3.11
N PRO A 100 10.49 -0.35 1.91
CA PRO A 100 10.33 1.05 1.57
C PRO A 100 8.85 1.42 1.53
N ILE A 101 8.53 2.68 1.85
CA ILE A 101 7.21 3.24 1.58
C ILE A 101 7.10 3.42 0.07
N GLU A 102 6.08 2.84 -0.53
CA GLU A 102 5.78 3.08 -1.94
C GLU A 102 4.93 4.35 -2.06
N VAL A 103 5.35 5.25 -2.94
CA VAL A 103 4.67 6.52 -3.19
C VAL A 103 4.26 6.58 -4.66
N ARG A 104 3.00 6.93 -4.90
CA ARG A 104 2.44 7.13 -6.24
C ARG A 104 1.60 8.39 -6.27
N THR A 105 1.30 8.90 -7.47
CA THR A 105 0.33 9.97 -7.66
C THR A 105 -0.81 9.47 -8.54
N HIS A 106 -2.03 9.89 -8.23
CA HIS A 106 -3.22 9.55 -8.98
C HIS A 106 -4.02 10.82 -9.31
N LYS A 107 -4.51 10.88 -10.53
CA LYS A 107 -5.47 11.90 -10.95
C LYS A 107 -6.80 11.71 -10.24
N GLY A 108 -7.44 12.83 -9.93
CA GLY A 108 -8.82 12.86 -9.45
C GLY A 108 -9.79 12.29 -10.47
N GLU A 109 -10.80 11.58 -10.00
CA GLU A 109 -11.84 10.98 -10.82
C GLU A 109 -13.24 11.14 -10.21
N THR A 110 -14.29 10.66 -10.88
CA THR A 110 -15.69 10.87 -10.47
C THR A 110 -16.35 9.63 -9.86
N GLY A 111 -15.63 8.52 -9.73
CA GLY A 111 -16.16 7.28 -9.15
C GLY A 111 -16.62 7.47 -7.70
N ILE A 112 -17.83 7.02 -7.36
CA ILE A 112 -18.48 7.27 -6.06
C ILE A 112 -17.65 6.77 -4.88
N LEU A 113 -17.02 5.59 -5.00
CA LEU A 113 -16.15 5.01 -3.97
C LEU A 113 -14.67 5.07 -4.34
N SER A 114 -14.31 5.89 -5.33
CA SER A 114 -12.90 6.06 -5.65
C SER A 114 -12.17 6.77 -4.51
N PRO A 115 -11.02 6.25 -4.07
CA PRO A 115 -10.18 6.97 -3.11
C PRO A 115 -9.68 8.32 -3.62
N THR A 116 -9.67 8.53 -4.96
CA THR A 116 -9.29 9.80 -5.60
C THR A 116 -10.48 10.63 -6.07
N GLN A 117 -11.69 10.36 -5.54
CA GLN A 117 -12.87 11.12 -5.92
C GLN A 117 -12.69 12.61 -5.66
N GLY A 118 -12.81 13.39 -6.75
CA GLY A 118 -12.87 14.85 -6.73
C GLY A 118 -11.52 15.57 -6.70
N GLU A 119 -10.39 14.91 -6.45
CA GLU A 119 -9.09 15.58 -6.35
C GLU A 119 -7.90 14.67 -6.66
N ASP A 120 -6.80 15.29 -7.10
CA ASP A 120 -5.53 14.59 -7.31
C ASP A 120 -4.95 14.17 -5.96
N CYS A 121 -4.46 12.93 -5.88
CA CYS A 121 -3.98 12.33 -4.65
C CYS A 121 -2.54 11.84 -4.76
N ALA A 122 -1.83 11.91 -3.62
CA ALA A 122 -0.68 11.07 -3.34
C ALA A 122 -1.12 9.79 -2.65
N VAL A 123 -0.50 8.69 -3.01
CA VAL A 123 -0.78 7.36 -2.48
C VAL A 123 0.42 6.87 -1.71
N LEU A 124 0.21 6.46 -0.48
CA LEU A 124 1.25 6.01 0.44
C LEU A 124 0.95 4.57 0.85
N SER A 125 1.82 3.62 0.45
CA SER A 125 1.67 2.20 0.77
C SER A 125 2.73 1.75 1.76
N PHE A 126 2.28 1.09 2.82
CA PHE A 126 3.10 0.57 3.91
C PHE A 126 3.02 -0.95 3.92
N HIS A 127 4.17 -1.60 4.01
CA HIS A 127 4.29 -3.03 3.89
C HIS A 127 4.96 -3.63 5.13
N VAL A 128 4.47 -4.79 5.56
CA VAL A 128 5.12 -5.61 6.59
C VAL A 128 5.27 -7.03 6.07
N TYR A 129 6.47 -7.59 6.21
CA TYR A 129 6.76 -8.95 5.77
C TYR A 129 5.81 -9.97 6.40
N LYS A 130 5.29 -10.91 5.59
CA LYS A 130 4.40 -11.97 6.07
C LYS A 130 5.11 -12.81 7.12
N GLY A 131 4.53 -12.91 8.32
CA GLY A 131 5.11 -13.60 9.48
C GLY A 131 5.74 -12.66 10.49
N MET A 132 5.77 -11.34 10.21
CA MET A 132 5.98 -10.30 11.22
C MET A 132 4.63 -9.71 11.63
N ASP A 133 4.55 -9.25 12.88
CA ASP A 133 3.38 -8.55 13.37
C ASP A 133 3.23 -7.20 12.67
N CYS A 134 2.14 -7.03 11.93
CA CYS A 134 1.84 -5.78 11.20
C CYS A 134 1.00 -4.78 12.02
N GLU A 135 0.35 -5.22 13.09
CA GLU A 135 -0.56 -4.39 13.87
C GLU A 135 0.09 -3.10 14.38
N PRO A 136 1.30 -3.12 15.01
CA PRO A 136 1.88 -1.90 15.57
C PRO A 136 2.19 -0.81 14.51
N LEU A 137 2.54 -1.22 13.28
CA LEU A 137 2.75 -0.29 12.19
C LEU A 137 1.42 0.18 11.61
N PHE A 138 0.49 -0.75 11.37
CA PHE A 138 -0.78 -0.43 10.69
C PHE A 138 -1.71 0.38 11.59
N ASP A 139 -1.70 0.17 12.91
CA ASP A 139 -2.41 1.01 13.87
C ASP A 139 -1.88 2.44 13.84
N TRP A 140 -0.56 2.58 13.89
CA TRP A 140 0.05 3.90 13.78
C TRP A 140 -0.27 4.58 12.44
N VAL A 141 -0.20 3.86 11.32
CA VAL A 141 -0.56 4.40 10.00
C VAL A 141 -2.02 4.83 9.96
N TYR A 142 -2.92 4.00 10.48
CA TYR A 142 -4.35 4.32 10.56
C TYR A 142 -4.60 5.61 11.34
N ASP A 143 -4.07 5.72 12.56
CA ASP A 143 -4.24 6.91 13.39
C ASP A 143 -3.61 8.16 12.76
N TYR A 144 -2.44 7.99 12.14
CA TYR A 144 -1.73 9.08 11.47
C TYR A 144 -2.47 9.57 10.22
N MET A 145 -2.98 8.67 9.39
CA MET A 145 -3.68 9.03 8.15
C MET A 145 -5.03 9.71 8.39
N LYS A 146 -5.65 9.54 9.54
CA LYS A 146 -6.86 10.29 9.93
C LYS A 146 -6.62 11.80 9.94
N GLN A 147 -5.46 12.27 10.36
CA GLN A 147 -5.11 13.69 10.41
C GLN A 147 -5.08 14.33 9.01
N TRP A 148 -4.83 13.51 7.99
CA TRP A 148 -4.75 13.90 6.59
C TRP A 148 -6.04 13.58 5.81
N GLN A 149 -7.11 13.17 6.49
CA GLN A 149 -8.33 12.68 5.85
C GLN A 149 -8.06 11.58 4.80
N GLY A 150 -7.09 10.70 5.11
CA GLY A 150 -6.61 9.66 4.20
C GLY A 150 -7.69 8.63 3.88
N ARG A 151 -8.03 8.48 2.61
CA ARG A 151 -8.96 7.45 2.13
C ARG A 151 -8.22 6.13 1.95
N PRO A 152 -8.73 5.01 2.47
CA PRO A 152 -8.05 3.72 2.38
C PRO A 152 -8.25 3.09 1.00
N HIS A 153 -7.28 2.28 0.59
CA HIS A 153 -7.46 1.36 -0.53
C HIS A 153 -8.39 0.21 -0.11
N TRP A 154 -9.50 0.01 -0.84
CA TRP A 154 -10.52 -0.99 -0.51
C TRP A 154 -10.02 -2.43 -0.44
N GLY A 155 -9.04 -2.80 -1.25
CA GLY A 155 -8.46 -4.15 -1.32
C GLY A 155 -7.26 -4.40 -0.40
N LYS A 156 -6.94 -3.47 0.50
CA LYS A 156 -5.83 -3.58 1.45
C LYS A 156 -6.34 -3.64 2.89
N VAL A 157 -5.45 -3.92 3.84
CA VAL A 157 -5.81 -3.87 5.25
C VAL A 157 -6.17 -2.44 5.62
N ASN A 158 -7.40 -2.23 6.09
CA ASN A 158 -7.83 -0.96 6.67
C ASN A 158 -8.73 -1.19 7.87
N LYS A 159 -8.62 -0.31 8.87
CA LYS A 159 -9.34 -0.40 10.14
C LYS A 159 -10.51 0.58 10.24
N LEU A 160 -10.76 1.40 9.23
CA LEU A 160 -11.82 2.39 9.27
C LEU A 160 -13.18 1.74 9.49
N SER A 161 -13.97 2.31 10.39
CA SER A 161 -15.36 1.96 10.63
C SER A 161 -16.26 2.48 9.50
N ALA A 162 -17.49 2.00 9.46
CA ALA A 162 -18.50 2.50 8.52
C ALA A 162 -18.76 4.01 8.70
N THR A 163 -18.75 4.51 9.93
CA THR A 163 -18.91 5.93 10.23
C THR A 163 -17.77 6.76 9.64
N GLU A 164 -16.52 6.36 9.88
CA GLU A 164 -15.35 7.04 9.33
C GLU A 164 -15.32 7.02 7.80
N LEU A 165 -15.75 5.91 7.19
CA LEU A 165 -15.86 5.82 5.73
C LEU A 165 -16.93 6.77 5.17
N ARG A 166 -18.07 6.94 5.86
CA ARG A 166 -19.09 7.91 5.45
C ARG A 166 -18.59 9.36 5.50
N GLU A 167 -17.76 9.69 6.48
CA GLU A 167 -17.13 11.00 6.57
C GLU A 167 -16.15 11.26 5.41
N LEU A 168 -15.40 10.23 4.99
CA LEU A 168 -14.39 10.33 3.95
C LEU A 168 -14.95 10.26 2.52
N TYR A 169 -16.08 9.57 2.33
CA TYR A 169 -16.71 9.37 1.02
C TYR A 169 -18.06 10.08 0.95
N PRO A 170 -18.14 11.31 0.44
CA PRO A 170 -19.37 12.12 0.46
C PRO A 170 -20.57 11.49 -0.26
N GLN A 171 -20.32 10.54 -1.16
CA GLN A 171 -21.36 9.85 -1.93
C GLN A 171 -21.61 8.41 -1.46
N MET A 172 -21.15 8.05 -0.25
CA MET A 172 -21.34 6.70 0.29
C MET A 172 -22.82 6.29 0.33
N GLU A 173 -23.71 7.16 0.80
CA GLU A 173 -25.15 6.86 0.85
C GLU A 173 -25.73 6.61 -0.55
N ARG A 174 -25.29 7.38 -1.54
CA ARG A 174 -25.69 7.16 -2.94
C ARG A 174 -25.23 5.78 -3.44
N PHE A 175 -24.01 5.36 -3.10
CA PHE A 175 -23.53 4.02 -3.42
C PHE A 175 -24.40 2.96 -2.73
N LEU A 176 -24.70 3.12 -1.46
CA LEU A 176 -25.51 2.15 -0.69
C LEU A 176 -26.94 2.03 -1.22
N GLU A 177 -27.55 3.12 -1.69
CA GLU A 177 -28.85 3.11 -2.37
C GLU A 177 -28.79 2.27 -3.67
N ILE A 178 -27.80 2.54 -4.52
CA ILE A 178 -27.61 1.80 -5.78
C ILE A 178 -27.36 0.32 -5.48
N ARG A 179 -26.49 0.03 -4.50
CA ARG A 179 -26.22 -1.35 -4.08
C ARG A 179 -27.50 -2.10 -3.69
N ARG A 180 -28.37 -1.49 -2.86
CA ARG A 180 -29.63 -2.10 -2.45
C ARG A 180 -30.57 -2.42 -3.63
N GLN A 181 -30.54 -1.59 -4.68
CA GLN A 181 -31.33 -1.84 -5.88
C GLN A 181 -30.85 -3.05 -6.67
N TYR A 182 -29.52 -3.27 -6.75
CA TYR A 182 -28.92 -4.35 -7.54
C TYR A 182 -28.66 -5.63 -6.74
N ASP A 183 -28.58 -5.53 -5.42
CA ASP A 183 -28.38 -6.66 -4.51
C ASP A 183 -29.30 -6.55 -3.29
N PRO A 184 -30.64 -6.62 -3.46
CA PRO A 184 -31.62 -6.49 -2.39
C PRO A 184 -31.49 -7.60 -1.33
N ASP A 185 -31.08 -8.79 -1.75
CA ASP A 185 -30.93 -9.97 -0.90
C ASP A 185 -29.54 -10.11 -0.27
N ASN A 186 -28.65 -9.12 -0.46
CA ASN A 186 -27.29 -9.09 0.07
C ASN A 186 -26.40 -10.29 -0.34
N VAL A 187 -26.60 -10.85 -1.53
CA VAL A 187 -25.86 -12.02 -2.05
C VAL A 187 -24.36 -11.75 -2.16
N PHE A 188 -23.98 -10.50 -2.47
CA PHE A 188 -22.57 -10.07 -2.62
C PHE A 188 -21.98 -9.50 -1.33
N MET A 189 -22.71 -9.56 -0.23
CA MET A 189 -22.17 -9.13 1.07
C MET A 189 -21.36 -10.24 1.74
N ASN A 190 -20.37 -9.85 2.50
CA ASN A 190 -19.62 -10.69 3.42
C ASN A 190 -19.38 -9.92 4.73
N THR A 191 -18.92 -10.60 5.78
CA THR A 191 -18.72 -10.00 7.10
C THR A 191 -17.85 -8.73 7.06
N TRP A 192 -16.84 -8.67 6.20
CA TRP A 192 -16.01 -7.47 6.08
C TRP A 192 -16.79 -6.29 5.48
N LEU A 193 -17.57 -6.53 4.42
CA LEU A 193 -18.41 -5.49 3.79
C LEU A 193 -19.54 -5.04 4.73
N GLU A 194 -20.11 -5.96 5.51
CA GLU A 194 -21.12 -5.63 6.52
C GLU A 194 -20.56 -4.62 7.54
N GLN A 195 -19.36 -4.87 8.05
CA GLN A 195 -18.66 -3.96 8.96
C GLN A 195 -18.36 -2.59 8.33
N LYS A 196 -18.16 -2.51 7.02
CA LYS A 196 -17.83 -1.27 6.31
C LYS A 196 -19.05 -0.47 5.86
N PHE A 197 -20.18 -1.14 5.65
CA PHE A 197 -21.36 -0.50 5.06
C PHE A 197 -22.57 -0.42 6.01
N LEU A 198 -22.72 -1.35 6.95
CA LEU A 198 -23.94 -1.52 7.73
C LEU A 198 -23.78 -1.21 9.24
N SER A 199 -22.55 -1.12 9.75
CA SER A 199 -22.28 -0.89 11.17
C SER A 199 -22.41 0.56 11.58
#